data_b1e9d136e3c08e74d0bd0711a009fd29
#
_entry.id   b1e9d136e3c08e74d0bd0711a009fd29
#
_cell.length_a   1.000
_cell.length_b   1.000
_cell.length_c   1.000
_cell.angle_alpha   90.00
_cell.angle_beta   90.00
_cell.angle_gamma   90.00
#
_symmetry.space_group_name_H-M   'P 1'
#
loop_
_entity.id
_entity.type
_entity.pdbx_description
1 polymer ?
#
loop_
_entity_poly.entity_id
_entity_poly.type
_entity_poly.pdbx_seq_one_letter_code
_entity_poly.pdbx_strand_id
1 'polypeptide(L)'
;MLSNQILHKAVQDIKRITGLECAIWDMKGICLVMTNERMTGLDASVASFCQAAPTVAAEELLFRIEKGVGMFLVHDDEDPCYSLVLKGSCPQMEMAGRLGVSQLENLLFAYKEKMDKNRFIQNLILDNMLLVDVYNQAKKMKIPVELRRAVILVESKNEGENLILETLKGLYATGTKDFVTAVDEKHVILVKALESTDDYPQLDQIARELVDTLNMEAMVSVRIAYGTIINELKDVSKSYKEAGMALEVGRVFYADKNILAYNELGIGRLIHQLPASLCEMFLNEVFEGNTADQFEEEELITVYTFFDNNLNISETARQLYVHRNTLVYRLEKIQKRTGLDVRVFEDALTFKIAMMVADHMKYMQNYSAMYR
;
A
#
# COMPACT_ATOMS: atom_id res chain seq x y z
N MET A 1 -1.76 16.70 -15.90
CA MET A 1 -1.21 18.02 -15.52
C MET A 1 -0.17 17.84 -14.41
N LEU A 2 0.94 18.58 -14.45
CA LEU A 2 1.95 18.57 -13.39
C LEU A 2 1.44 19.30 -12.14
N SER A 3 1.91 18.88 -10.95
CA SER A 3 1.59 19.60 -9.71
C SER A 3 2.32 20.95 -9.65
N ASN A 4 1.73 21.92 -8.92
CA ASN A 4 2.35 23.25 -8.75
C ASN A 4 3.77 23.18 -8.16
N GLN A 5 4.07 22.20 -7.32
CA GLN A 5 5.41 21.98 -6.75
C GLN A 5 6.43 21.61 -7.84
N ILE A 6 6.07 20.73 -8.78
CA ILE A 6 6.92 20.32 -9.89
C ILE A 6 7.16 21.50 -10.84
N LEU A 7 6.07 22.22 -11.19
CA LEU A 7 6.16 23.41 -12.03
C LEU A 7 7.03 24.49 -11.38
N HIS A 8 6.88 24.72 -10.06
CA HIS A 8 7.68 25.70 -9.33
C HIS A 8 9.17 25.34 -9.36
N LYS A 9 9.52 24.08 -9.15
CA LYS A 9 10.90 23.60 -9.24
C LYS A 9 11.45 23.79 -10.65
N ALA A 10 10.67 23.46 -11.69
CA ALA A 10 11.10 23.63 -13.08
C ALA A 10 11.39 25.08 -13.44
N VAL A 11 10.52 26.04 -13.07
CA VAL A 11 10.77 27.47 -13.34
C VAL A 11 11.97 28.01 -12.57
N GLN A 12 12.23 27.55 -11.35
CA GLN A 12 13.41 27.93 -10.59
C GLN A 12 14.70 27.38 -11.23
N ASP A 13 14.68 26.14 -11.72
CA ASP A 13 15.82 25.55 -12.42
C ASP A 13 16.10 26.28 -13.74
N ILE A 14 15.06 26.60 -14.55
CA ILE A 14 15.19 27.36 -15.77
C ILE A 14 15.80 28.76 -15.48
N LYS A 15 15.28 29.45 -14.45
CA LYS A 15 15.82 30.76 -14.02
C LYS A 15 17.27 30.64 -13.59
N ARG A 16 17.66 29.65 -12.82
CA ARG A 16 19.03 29.43 -12.35
C ARG A 16 20.00 29.23 -13.52
N ILE A 17 19.58 28.53 -14.58
CA ILE A 17 20.41 28.22 -15.74
C ILE A 17 20.50 29.42 -16.71
N THR A 18 19.36 30.09 -16.95
CA THR A 18 19.27 31.13 -18.00
C THR A 18 19.46 32.54 -17.48
N GLY A 19 19.31 32.78 -16.16
CA GLY A 19 19.30 34.11 -15.56
C GLY A 19 18.04 34.93 -15.88
N LEU A 20 17.06 34.36 -16.62
CA LEU A 20 15.82 35.03 -16.99
C LEU A 20 14.74 34.79 -15.96
N GLU A 21 13.83 35.76 -15.75
CA GLU A 21 12.61 35.52 -14.99
C GLU A 21 11.73 34.58 -15.80
N CYS A 22 11.14 33.61 -15.11
CA CYS A 22 10.39 32.50 -15.71
C CYS A 22 9.04 32.35 -15.05
N ALA A 23 8.01 32.03 -15.82
CA ALA A 23 6.71 31.68 -15.31
C ALA A 23 5.96 30.76 -16.29
N ILE A 24 4.96 30.06 -15.80
CA ILE A 24 4.12 29.13 -16.56
C ILE A 24 2.65 29.52 -16.39
N TRP A 25 1.95 29.62 -17.50
CA TRP A 25 0.49 29.84 -17.59
C TRP A 25 -0.20 28.59 -18.14
N ASP A 26 -1.47 28.45 -17.77
CA ASP A 26 -2.36 27.51 -18.44
C ASP A 26 -2.82 28.06 -19.80
N MET A 27 -3.51 27.23 -20.58
CA MET A 27 -4.04 27.61 -21.88
C MET A 27 -5.18 28.65 -21.82
N LYS A 28 -5.71 28.94 -20.62
CA LYS A 28 -6.73 29.99 -20.38
C LYS A 28 -6.09 31.33 -20.04
N GLY A 29 -4.76 31.39 -19.91
CA GLY A 29 -4.05 32.61 -19.53
C GLY A 29 -4.02 32.87 -18.02
N ILE A 30 -4.21 31.80 -17.19
CA ILE A 30 -4.07 31.86 -15.73
C ILE A 30 -2.64 31.49 -15.36
N CYS A 31 -1.96 32.36 -14.62
CA CYS A 31 -0.61 32.07 -14.13
C CYS A 31 -0.63 30.98 -13.07
N LEU A 32 0.09 29.87 -13.29
CA LEU A 32 0.20 28.75 -12.38
C LEU A 32 1.35 28.91 -11.40
N VAL A 33 2.52 29.33 -11.90
CA VAL A 33 3.73 29.53 -11.11
C VAL A 33 4.59 30.63 -11.74
N MET A 34 5.29 31.41 -10.91
CA MET A 34 6.22 32.46 -11.36
C MET A 34 7.43 32.58 -10.44
N THR A 35 8.55 33.01 -10.97
CA THR A 35 9.78 33.22 -10.20
C THR A 35 9.88 34.61 -9.57
N ASN A 36 9.10 35.59 -10.04
CA ASN A 36 9.12 36.97 -9.54
C ASN A 36 7.82 37.69 -9.90
N GLU A 37 7.33 38.58 -9.03
CA GLU A 37 6.17 39.44 -9.25
C GLU A 37 6.29 40.36 -10.48
N ARG A 38 7.51 40.58 -10.99
CA ARG A 38 7.72 41.31 -12.25
C ARG A 38 7.09 40.65 -13.48
N MET A 39 6.63 39.41 -13.34
CA MET A 39 5.90 38.65 -14.35
C MET A 39 4.39 38.93 -14.33
N THR A 40 3.87 39.67 -13.35
CA THR A 40 2.44 40.06 -13.27
C THR A 40 2.04 40.98 -14.41
N GLY A 41 0.75 40.94 -14.78
CA GLY A 41 0.18 41.80 -15.83
C GLY A 41 0.40 41.30 -17.27
N LEU A 42 0.89 40.07 -17.45
CA LEU A 42 1.06 39.46 -18.76
C LEU A 42 -0.12 38.56 -19.16
N ASP A 43 -1.10 38.36 -18.29
CA ASP A 43 -2.19 37.40 -18.47
C ASP A 43 -2.95 37.60 -19.79
N ALA A 44 -3.32 38.84 -20.13
CA ALA A 44 -4.01 39.12 -21.37
C ALA A 44 -3.16 38.84 -22.64
N SER A 45 -1.86 39.12 -22.57
CA SER A 45 -0.93 38.84 -23.66
C SER A 45 -0.71 37.34 -23.86
N VAL A 46 -0.58 36.60 -22.75
CA VAL A 46 -0.42 35.15 -22.77
C VAL A 46 -1.72 34.49 -23.25
N ALA A 47 -2.90 34.92 -22.78
CA ALA A 47 -4.17 34.41 -23.24
C ALA A 47 -4.35 34.57 -24.75
N SER A 48 -4.01 35.77 -25.28
CA SER A 48 -4.04 36.03 -26.73
C SER A 48 -3.05 35.15 -27.51
N PHE A 49 -1.86 34.88 -26.95
CA PHE A 49 -0.87 33.98 -27.54
C PHE A 49 -1.40 32.54 -27.57
N CYS A 50 -1.98 32.04 -26.47
CA CYS A 50 -2.55 30.69 -26.36
C CYS A 50 -3.75 30.48 -27.32
N GLN A 51 -4.58 31.50 -27.53
CA GLN A 51 -5.70 31.45 -28.48
C GLN A 51 -5.27 31.33 -29.95
N ALA A 52 -4.08 31.78 -30.28
CA ALA A 52 -3.50 31.65 -31.63
C ALA A 52 -2.89 30.26 -31.89
N ALA A 53 -2.72 29.44 -30.87
CA ALA A 53 -2.08 28.10 -30.94
C ALA A 53 -2.76 27.10 -31.88
N PRO A 54 -4.10 27.02 -31.98
CA PRO A 54 -4.78 26.01 -32.83
C PRO A 54 -4.57 26.17 -34.34
N THR A 55 -3.99 27.27 -34.79
CA THR A 55 -3.85 27.63 -36.21
C THR A 55 -2.50 27.29 -36.82
N VAL A 56 -1.56 26.76 -36.02
CA VAL A 56 -0.19 26.43 -36.46
C VAL A 56 0.02 24.92 -36.43
N ALA A 57 0.61 24.36 -37.48
CA ALA A 57 0.91 22.92 -37.56
C ALA A 57 1.89 22.51 -36.45
N ALA A 58 1.68 21.33 -35.87
CA ALA A 58 2.39 20.80 -34.69
C ALA A 58 3.92 20.61 -34.88
N GLU A 59 4.47 20.77 -36.08
CA GLU A 59 5.88 20.56 -36.39
C GLU A 59 6.77 21.75 -36.05
N GLU A 60 6.19 22.95 -35.86
CA GLU A 60 6.98 24.13 -35.50
C GLU A 60 6.66 24.59 -34.06
N LEU A 61 7.73 24.79 -33.24
CA LEU A 61 7.56 25.36 -31.91
C LEU A 61 6.96 26.77 -32.02
N LEU A 62 5.71 26.91 -31.58
CA LEU A 62 5.05 28.21 -31.56
C LEU A 62 5.70 29.09 -30.46
N PHE A 63 6.30 30.18 -30.85
CA PHE A 63 6.83 31.15 -29.91
C PHE A 63 6.63 32.60 -30.43
N ARG A 64 6.61 33.54 -29.49
CA ARG A 64 6.59 34.97 -29.76
C ARG A 64 7.56 35.68 -28.83
N ILE A 65 8.43 36.51 -29.37
CA ILE A 65 9.38 37.33 -28.61
C ILE A 65 9.10 38.79 -28.92
N GLU A 66 8.64 39.55 -27.92
CA GLU A 66 8.37 40.98 -28.04
C GLU A 66 8.80 41.72 -26.77
N LYS A 67 9.48 42.85 -26.94
CA LYS A 67 9.84 43.77 -25.84
C LYS A 67 10.53 43.12 -24.64
N GLY A 68 11.41 42.12 -24.88
CA GLY A 68 12.09 41.39 -23.80
C GLY A 68 11.25 40.34 -23.07
N VAL A 69 10.12 39.97 -23.65
CA VAL A 69 9.27 38.85 -23.18
C VAL A 69 9.18 37.83 -24.29
N GLY A 70 9.55 36.58 -23.98
CA GLY A 70 9.42 35.43 -24.86
C GLY A 70 8.32 34.51 -24.33
N MET A 71 7.36 34.16 -25.17
CA MET A 71 6.27 33.23 -24.89
C MET A 71 6.45 31.98 -25.75
N PHE A 72 6.38 30.81 -25.16
CA PHE A 72 6.66 29.54 -25.82
C PHE A 72 5.56 28.55 -25.46
N LEU A 73 5.01 27.86 -26.46
CA LEU A 73 3.99 26.84 -26.23
C LEU A 73 4.64 25.53 -25.81
N VAL A 74 4.05 24.86 -24.83
CA VAL A 74 4.48 23.54 -24.33
C VAL A 74 3.36 22.54 -24.63
N HIS A 75 3.72 21.39 -25.21
CA HIS A 75 2.77 20.35 -25.61
C HIS A 75 2.86 19.11 -24.71
N ASP A 76 1.73 18.45 -24.54
CA ASP A 76 1.62 17.07 -24.05
C ASP A 76 1.21 16.19 -25.23
N ASP A 77 2.16 15.50 -25.85
CA ASP A 77 2.07 14.89 -27.16
C ASP A 77 1.72 15.96 -28.24
N GLU A 78 0.52 15.92 -28.83
CA GLU A 78 0.07 16.88 -29.85
C GLU A 78 -0.76 18.04 -29.29
N ASP A 79 -1.18 17.94 -28.01
CA ASP A 79 -2.07 18.91 -27.36
C ASP A 79 -1.29 20.00 -26.61
N PRO A 80 -1.53 21.29 -26.89
CA PRO A 80 -0.96 22.38 -26.13
C PRO A 80 -1.52 22.39 -24.70
N CYS A 81 -0.62 22.45 -23.70
CA CYS A 81 -1.02 22.32 -22.29
C CYS A 81 -0.58 23.49 -21.41
N TYR A 82 0.57 24.10 -21.70
CA TYR A 82 1.09 25.26 -20.98
C TYR A 82 1.72 26.29 -21.91
N SER A 83 1.86 27.53 -21.42
CA SER A 83 2.74 28.55 -22.00
C SER A 83 3.86 28.87 -21.04
N LEU A 84 5.11 28.63 -21.48
CA LEU A 84 6.34 29.07 -20.79
C LEU A 84 6.63 30.50 -21.19
N VAL A 85 6.76 31.39 -20.23
CA VAL A 85 7.08 32.79 -20.45
C VAL A 85 8.41 33.14 -19.79
N LEU A 86 9.32 33.69 -20.58
CA LEU A 86 10.62 34.20 -20.13
C LEU A 86 10.65 35.73 -20.26
N LYS A 87 11.23 36.42 -19.27
CA LYS A 87 11.36 37.87 -19.27
C LYS A 87 12.76 38.31 -18.89
N GLY A 88 13.37 39.14 -19.72
CA GLY A 88 14.69 39.68 -19.50
C GLY A 88 15.34 40.16 -20.79
N SER A 89 16.56 40.71 -20.70
CA SER A 89 17.34 41.12 -21.85
C SER A 89 18.39 40.04 -22.12
N CYS A 90 18.11 39.15 -23.06
CA CYS A 90 19.01 38.07 -23.42
C CYS A 90 18.99 37.85 -24.94
N PRO A 91 20.12 37.98 -25.65
CA PRO A 91 20.18 37.71 -27.10
C PRO A 91 19.81 36.25 -27.46
N GLN A 92 19.91 35.34 -26.52
CA GLN A 92 19.65 33.92 -26.70
C GLN A 92 18.28 33.47 -26.09
N MET A 93 17.34 34.42 -25.97
CA MET A 93 16.02 34.13 -25.36
C MET A 93 15.27 33.00 -26.07
N GLU A 94 15.33 32.92 -27.39
CA GLU A 94 14.75 31.86 -28.18
C GLU A 94 15.35 30.49 -27.79
N MET A 95 16.67 30.39 -27.72
CA MET A 95 17.37 29.15 -27.35
C MET A 95 17.00 28.72 -25.91
N ALA A 96 16.99 29.69 -25.00
CA ALA A 96 16.58 29.43 -23.61
C ALA A 96 15.12 28.95 -23.51
N GLY A 97 14.22 29.55 -24.30
CA GLY A 97 12.81 29.12 -24.37
C GLY A 97 12.67 27.72 -24.95
N ARG A 98 13.33 27.39 -26.05
CA ARG A 98 13.33 26.06 -26.66
C ARG A 98 13.84 24.99 -25.69
N LEU A 99 14.92 25.26 -24.97
CA LEU A 99 15.41 24.32 -23.92
C LEU A 99 14.44 24.19 -22.76
N GLY A 100 13.83 25.29 -22.31
CA GLY A 100 12.81 25.28 -21.26
C GLY A 100 11.57 24.47 -21.65
N VAL A 101 11.09 24.61 -22.90
CA VAL A 101 9.99 23.80 -23.45
C VAL A 101 10.36 22.32 -23.44
N SER A 102 11.50 21.96 -24.04
CA SER A 102 11.97 20.57 -24.07
C SER A 102 12.10 19.97 -22.67
N GLN A 103 12.56 20.73 -21.69
CA GLN A 103 12.60 20.28 -20.28
C GLN A 103 11.21 20.01 -19.71
N LEU A 104 10.23 20.91 -19.96
CA LEU A 104 8.86 20.75 -19.48
C LEU A 104 8.15 19.58 -20.17
N GLU A 105 8.32 19.39 -21.47
CA GLU A 105 7.77 18.27 -22.23
C GLU A 105 8.35 16.93 -21.75
N ASN A 106 9.66 16.86 -21.48
CA ASN A 106 10.29 15.69 -20.89
C ASN A 106 9.74 15.40 -19.47
N LEU A 107 9.47 16.43 -18.66
CA LEU A 107 8.85 16.26 -17.35
C LEU A 107 7.41 15.77 -17.46
N LEU A 108 6.63 16.28 -18.42
CA LEU A 108 5.27 15.83 -18.70
C LEU A 108 5.26 14.35 -19.12
N PHE A 109 6.12 13.97 -20.05
CA PHE A 109 6.27 12.59 -20.51
C PHE A 109 6.64 11.64 -19.36
N ALA A 110 7.65 11.98 -18.56
CA ALA A 110 8.09 11.17 -17.43
C ALA A 110 6.99 11.05 -16.36
N TYR A 111 6.23 12.14 -16.11
CA TYR A 111 5.12 12.12 -15.15
C TYR A 111 3.96 11.25 -15.65
N LYS A 112 3.62 11.36 -16.91
CA LYS A 112 2.56 10.53 -17.57
C LYS A 112 2.93 9.05 -17.53
N GLU A 113 4.17 8.70 -17.90
CA GLU A 113 4.67 7.31 -17.84
C GLU A 113 4.59 6.75 -16.41
N LYS A 114 4.98 7.55 -15.41
CA LYS A 114 4.90 7.15 -14.00
C LYS A 114 3.46 6.95 -13.54
N MET A 115 2.53 7.81 -13.95
CA MET A 115 1.10 7.70 -13.61
C MET A 115 0.45 6.50 -14.29
N ASP A 116 0.77 6.23 -15.55
CA ASP A 116 0.26 5.07 -16.28
C ASP A 116 0.76 3.76 -15.65
N LYS A 117 2.03 3.71 -15.25
CA LYS A 117 2.60 2.55 -14.56
C LYS A 117 1.95 2.31 -13.20
N ASN A 118 1.73 3.36 -12.41
CA ASN A 118 1.06 3.22 -11.12
C ASN A 118 -0.39 2.74 -11.27
N ARG A 119 -1.14 3.31 -12.23
CA ARG A 119 -2.51 2.89 -12.54
C ARG A 119 -2.56 1.44 -13.03
N PHE A 120 -1.61 1.02 -13.86
CA PHE A 120 -1.51 -0.36 -14.30
C PHE A 120 -1.34 -1.32 -13.11
N ILE A 121 -0.42 -1.01 -12.19
CA ILE A 121 -0.18 -1.84 -10.99
C ILE A 121 -1.40 -1.85 -10.06
N GLN A 122 -2.07 -0.72 -9.86
CA GLN A 122 -3.31 -0.66 -9.09
C GLN A 122 -4.41 -1.55 -9.68
N ASN A 123 -4.64 -1.46 -11.00
CA ASN A 123 -5.62 -2.30 -11.68
C ASN A 123 -5.26 -3.78 -11.62
N LEU A 124 -3.97 -4.12 -11.72
CA LEU A 124 -3.48 -5.48 -11.59
C LEU A 124 -3.73 -6.04 -10.18
N ILE A 125 -3.43 -5.28 -9.14
CA ILE A 125 -3.67 -5.64 -7.74
C ILE A 125 -5.16 -5.90 -7.49
N LEU A 126 -6.02 -5.03 -8.03
CA LEU A 126 -7.48 -5.11 -7.88
C LEU A 126 -8.16 -6.15 -8.78
N ASP A 127 -7.40 -6.86 -9.62
CA ASP A 127 -7.92 -7.87 -10.56
C ASP A 127 -8.90 -7.28 -11.61
N ASN A 128 -8.68 -6.02 -12.00
CA ASN A 128 -9.54 -5.25 -12.89
C ASN A 128 -9.07 -5.29 -14.36
N MET A 129 -8.30 -6.31 -14.76
CA MET A 129 -7.72 -6.39 -16.10
C MET A 129 -7.87 -7.77 -16.70
N LEU A 130 -8.10 -7.83 -18.02
CA LEU A 130 -8.01 -9.07 -18.76
C LEU A 130 -6.56 -9.51 -18.90
N LEU A 131 -6.29 -10.82 -18.90
CA LEU A 131 -4.94 -11.36 -19.03
C LEU A 131 -4.18 -10.83 -20.26
N VAL A 132 -4.86 -10.68 -21.38
CA VAL A 132 -4.27 -10.13 -22.62
C VAL A 132 -3.78 -8.71 -22.42
N ASP A 133 -4.54 -7.89 -21.69
CA ASP A 133 -4.17 -6.50 -21.39
C ASP A 133 -3.01 -6.44 -20.43
N VAL A 134 -2.95 -7.34 -19.43
CA VAL A 134 -1.81 -7.45 -18.52
C VAL A 134 -0.51 -7.67 -19.29
N TYR A 135 -0.48 -8.63 -20.21
CA TYR A 135 0.73 -8.92 -21.00
C TYR A 135 1.09 -7.78 -21.95
N ASN A 136 0.10 -7.18 -22.64
CA ASN A 136 0.33 -6.08 -23.57
C ASN A 136 0.87 -4.81 -22.86
N GLN A 137 0.26 -4.43 -21.74
CA GLN A 137 0.71 -3.26 -20.97
C GLN A 137 2.05 -3.49 -20.30
N ALA A 138 2.28 -4.68 -19.71
CA ALA A 138 3.58 -5.03 -19.13
C ALA A 138 4.71 -4.94 -20.18
N LYS A 139 4.47 -5.43 -21.40
CA LYS A 139 5.43 -5.33 -22.52
C LYS A 139 5.70 -3.88 -22.89
N LYS A 140 4.65 -3.05 -23.05
CA LYS A 140 4.76 -1.61 -23.35
C LYS A 140 5.59 -0.88 -22.29
N MET A 141 5.38 -1.19 -21.01
CA MET A 141 6.04 -0.56 -19.85
C MET A 141 7.37 -1.22 -19.48
N LYS A 142 7.82 -2.22 -20.25
CA LYS A 142 9.04 -2.99 -19.99
C LYS A 142 9.09 -3.63 -18.60
N ILE A 143 7.93 -4.07 -18.09
CA ILE A 143 7.79 -4.78 -16.82
C ILE A 143 7.99 -6.27 -17.08
N PRO A 144 8.95 -6.93 -16.39
CA PRO A 144 9.13 -8.38 -16.54
C PRO A 144 7.88 -9.14 -16.09
N VAL A 145 7.35 -10.01 -16.95
CA VAL A 145 6.16 -10.82 -16.65
C VAL A 145 6.52 -12.00 -15.77
N GLU A 146 7.59 -12.70 -16.12
CA GLU A 146 8.14 -13.84 -15.38
C GLU A 146 9.22 -13.33 -14.44
N LEU A 147 8.83 -13.00 -13.22
CA LEU A 147 9.72 -12.59 -12.14
C LEU A 147 9.06 -12.97 -10.81
N ARG A 148 9.85 -13.55 -9.90
CA ARG A 148 9.38 -13.87 -8.55
C ARG A 148 9.04 -12.58 -7.81
N ARG A 149 7.85 -12.53 -7.21
CA ARG A 149 7.36 -11.39 -6.43
C ARG A 149 6.56 -11.86 -5.24
N ALA A 150 6.44 -10.99 -4.26
CA ALA A 150 5.45 -11.10 -3.20
C ALA A 150 4.78 -9.74 -2.98
N VAL A 151 3.53 -9.75 -2.58
CA VAL A 151 2.83 -8.52 -2.18
C VAL A 151 2.92 -8.39 -0.67
N ILE A 152 3.40 -7.24 -0.24
CA ILE A 152 3.49 -6.85 1.16
C ILE A 152 2.50 -5.71 1.40
N LEU A 153 1.60 -5.88 2.35
CA LEU A 153 0.70 -4.85 2.84
C LEU A 153 1.26 -4.25 4.11
N VAL A 154 1.27 -2.93 4.16
CA VAL A 154 1.68 -2.15 5.33
C VAL A 154 0.49 -1.35 5.80
N GLU A 155 0.00 -1.66 7.00
CA GLU A 155 -1.08 -0.96 7.68
C GLU A 155 -0.51 -0.10 8.81
N SER A 156 -0.91 1.18 8.87
CA SER A 156 -0.62 2.02 10.03
C SER A 156 -1.51 1.64 11.20
N LYS A 157 -0.95 1.58 12.40
CA LYS A 157 -1.74 1.44 13.64
C LYS A 157 -2.35 2.77 14.09
N ASN A 158 -1.80 3.88 13.62
CA ASN A 158 -2.23 5.24 13.88
C ASN A 158 -2.29 5.99 12.54
N GLU A 159 -2.57 7.29 12.54
CA GLU A 159 -2.46 8.12 11.34
C GLU A 159 -1.00 8.20 10.85
N GLY A 160 -0.76 8.19 9.54
CA GLY A 160 0.61 8.29 8.98
C GLY A 160 0.81 7.60 7.62
N GLU A 161 -0.24 7.21 6.92
CA GLU A 161 -0.18 6.47 5.66
C GLU A 161 0.62 7.20 4.57
N ASN A 162 0.50 8.52 4.48
CA ASN A 162 1.28 9.33 3.53
C ASN A 162 2.78 9.24 3.80
N LEU A 163 3.18 9.22 5.07
CA LEU A 163 4.59 9.13 5.45
C LEU A 163 5.14 7.74 5.15
N ILE A 164 4.36 6.68 5.40
CA ILE A 164 4.69 5.31 5.00
C ILE A 164 4.87 5.23 3.48
N LEU A 165 3.94 5.80 2.72
CA LEU A 165 3.98 5.78 1.26
C LEU A 165 5.23 6.51 0.72
N GLU A 166 5.56 7.67 1.27
CA GLU A 166 6.76 8.44 0.87
C GLU A 166 8.05 7.70 1.23
N THR A 167 8.15 7.15 2.43
CA THR A 167 9.31 6.37 2.88
C THR A 167 9.52 5.14 1.99
N LEU A 168 8.48 4.35 1.75
CA LEU A 168 8.57 3.18 0.88
C LEU A 168 8.90 3.54 -0.57
N LYS A 169 8.36 4.64 -1.11
CA LYS A 169 8.75 5.15 -2.44
C LYS A 169 10.21 5.55 -2.48
N GLY A 170 10.73 6.16 -1.43
CA GLY A 170 12.16 6.51 -1.32
C GLY A 170 13.07 5.27 -1.37
N LEU A 171 12.67 4.20 -0.70
CA LEU A 171 13.44 2.96 -0.60
C LEU A 171 13.35 2.08 -1.86
N TYR A 172 12.16 1.94 -2.44
CA TYR A 172 11.88 0.91 -3.46
C TYR A 172 11.50 1.46 -4.85
N ALA A 173 11.02 2.71 -4.97
CA ALA A 173 10.57 3.24 -6.27
C ALA A 173 11.70 3.72 -7.19
N THR A 174 12.96 3.59 -6.79
CA THR A 174 14.13 3.96 -7.60
C THR A 174 14.46 2.94 -8.70
N GLY A 175 13.90 1.73 -8.60
CA GLY A 175 14.10 0.63 -9.55
C GLY A 175 12.88 0.39 -10.47
N THR A 176 13.06 -0.54 -11.42
CA THR A 176 12.01 -0.94 -12.37
C THR A 176 11.28 -2.21 -11.96
N LYS A 177 11.72 -2.89 -10.90
CA LYS A 177 11.24 -4.22 -10.50
C LYS A 177 10.21 -4.16 -9.38
N ASP A 178 10.39 -3.24 -8.41
CA ASP A 178 9.52 -3.07 -7.25
C ASP A 178 8.46 -1.99 -7.54
N PHE A 179 7.28 -2.12 -6.94
CA PHE A 179 6.21 -1.13 -7.08
C PHE A 179 5.64 -0.79 -5.71
N VAL A 180 5.50 0.51 -5.45
CA VAL A 180 4.87 1.03 -4.24
C VAL A 180 3.64 1.84 -4.63
N THR A 181 2.48 1.45 -4.12
CA THR A 181 1.19 2.11 -4.39
C THR A 181 0.27 2.04 -3.18
N ALA A 182 -0.89 2.67 -3.27
CA ALA A 182 -2.00 2.53 -2.34
C ALA A 182 -3.28 2.38 -3.15
N VAL A 183 -4.20 1.54 -2.69
CA VAL A 183 -5.53 1.35 -3.31
C VAL A 183 -6.65 1.85 -2.40
N ASP A 184 -6.36 2.08 -1.14
CA ASP A 184 -7.24 2.67 -0.14
C ASP A 184 -6.45 3.61 0.80
N GLU A 185 -7.15 4.22 1.77
CA GLU A 185 -6.58 5.19 2.71
C GLU A 185 -5.81 4.53 3.87
N LYS A 186 -5.89 3.21 4.05
CA LYS A 186 -5.32 2.49 5.21
C LYS A 186 -4.09 1.67 4.89
N HIS A 187 -3.94 1.26 3.62
CA HIS A 187 -2.92 0.29 3.24
C HIS A 187 -1.97 0.84 2.20
N VAL A 188 -0.69 0.79 2.51
CA VAL A 188 0.38 0.96 1.51
C VAL A 188 0.83 -0.41 1.04
N ILE A 189 0.97 -0.56 -0.27
CA ILE A 189 1.25 -1.82 -0.94
C ILE A 189 2.63 -1.76 -1.56
N LEU A 190 3.48 -2.71 -1.20
CA LEU A 190 4.75 -2.97 -1.85
C LEU A 190 4.66 -4.29 -2.63
N VAL A 191 4.74 -4.23 -3.96
CA VAL A 191 4.98 -5.41 -4.78
C VAL A 191 6.49 -5.58 -4.90
N LYS A 192 7.03 -6.48 -4.11
CA LYS A 192 8.47 -6.71 -3.98
C LYS A 192 8.95 -7.78 -4.96
N ALA A 193 9.92 -7.45 -5.80
CA ALA A 193 10.65 -8.41 -6.61
C ALA A 193 11.66 -9.18 -5.74
N LEU A 194 11.74 -10.47 -5.97
CA LEU A 194 12.61 -11.40 -5.27
C LEU A 194 13.64 -12.01 -6.23
N GLU A 195 14.84 -12.30 -5.72
CA GLU A 195 15.83 -13.03 -6.50
C GLU A 195 15.42 -14.52 -6.61
N SER A 196 16.06 -15.25 -7.50
CA SER A 196 15.70 -16.66 -7.75
C SER A 196 15.97 -17.58 -6.54
N THR A 197 16.87 -17.19 -5.67
CA THR A 197 17.26 -17.90 -4.44
C THR A 197 16.45 -17.49 -3.21
N ASP A 198 15.72 -16.36 -3.29
CA ASP A 198 14.95 -15.87 -2.15
C ASP A 198 13.74 -16.77 -1.90
N ASP A 199 13.43 -16.98 -0.62
CA ASP A 199 12.27 -17.73 -0.17
C ASP A 199 11.63 -17.02 1.04
N TYR A 200 10.70 -17.66 1.73
CA TYR A 200 9.96 -17.07 2.85
C TYR A 200 10.84 -16.52 3.99
N PRO A 201 11.98 -17.13 4.38
CA PRO A 201 12.87 -16.54 5.38
C PRO A 201 13.41 -15.16 4.97
N GLN A 202 13.77 -14.97 3.68
CA GLN A 202 14.24 -13.69 3.16
C GLN A 202 13.09 -12.66 3.11
N LEU A 203 11.88 -13.12 2.76
CA LEU A 203 10.68 -12.25 2.76
C LEU A 203 10.33 -11.81 4.19
N ASP A 204 10.44 -12.70 5.18
CA ASP A 204 10.24 -12.36 6.60
C ASP A 204 11.31 -11.35 7.09
N GLN A 205 12.55 -11.52 6.66
CA GLN A 205 13.62 -10.55 6.96
C GLN A 205 13.32 -9.18 6.38
N ILE A 206 12.89 -9.10 5.11
CA ILE A 206 12.46 -7.84 4.46
C ILE A 206 11.31 -7.20 5.25
N ALA A 207 10.32 -7.98 5.70
CA ALA A 207 9.22 -7.48 6.49
C ALA A 207 9.68 -6.92 7.85
N ARG A 208 10.65 -7.54 8.53
CA ARG A 208 11.27 -7.04 9.77
C ARG A 208 12.01 -5.73 9.55
N GLU A 209 12.85 -5.68 8.52
CA GLU A 209 13.58 -4.45 8.14
C GLU A 209 12.61 -3.29 7.84
N LEU A 210 11.47 -3.58 7.20
CA LEU A 210 10.42 -2.58 6.95
C LEU A 210 9.78 -2.08 8.24
N VAL A 211 9.44 -2.97 9.18
CA VAL A 211 8.90 -2.57 10.51
C VAL A 211 9.89 -1.66 11.22
N ASP A 212 11.16 -2.05 11.27
CA ASP A 212 12.21 -1.30 11.98
C ASP A 212 12.44 0.07 11.32
N THR A 213 12.53 0.11 9.98
CA THR A 213 12.74 1.36 9.23
C THR A 213 11.57 2.33 9.42
N LEU A 214 10.33 1.84 9.31
CA LEU A 214 9.15 2.68 9.48
C LEU A 214 8.98 3.18 10.92
N ASN A 215 9.32 2.37 11.90
CA ASN A 215 9.32 2.80 13.30
C ASN A 215 10.41 3.86 13.57
N MET A 216 11.61 3.73 12.99
CA MET A 216 12.75 4.63 13.24
C MET A 216 12.67 5.91 12.42
N GLU A 217 12.41 5.83 11.12
CA GLU A 217 12.47 6.97 10.22
C GLU A 217 11.14 7.72 10.12
N ALA A 218 10.02 6.99 10.09
CA ALA A 218 8.70 7.56 9.98
C ALA A 218 8.00 7.76 11.34
N MET A 219 8.54 7.20 12.43
CA MET A 219 7.93 7.21 13.78
C MET A 219 6.49 6.66 13.76
N VAL A 220 6.18 5.75 12.83
CA VAL A 220 4.85 5.16 12.65
C VAL A 220 4.89 3.69 13.05
N SER A 221 4.05 3.31 14.00
CA SER A 221 3.86 1.89 14.35
C SER A 221 3.01 1.21 13.29
N VAL A 222 3.53 0.14 12.70
CA VAL A 222 2.90 -0.55 11.58
C VAL A 222 2.62 -2.02 11.89
N ARG A 223 1.67 -2.58 11.16
CA ARG A 223 1.46 -4.01 11.00
C ARG A 223 1.70 -4.35 9.54
N ILE A 224 2.46 -5.39 9.29
CA ILE A 224 2.83 -5.84 7.95
C ILE A 224 2.27 -7.23 7.72
N ALA A 225 1.67 -7.45 6.55
CA ALA A 225 1.32 -8.78 6.10
C ALA A 225 1.81 -9.04 4.68
N TYR A 226 2.15 -10.28 4.36
CA TYR A 226 2.54 -10.65 3.02
C TYR A 226 1.85 -11.93 2.54
N GLY A 227 1.56 -11.96 1.23
CA GLY A 227 0.99 -13.09 0.53
C GLY A 227 2.04 -14.12 0.14
N THR A 228 1.63 -15.15 -0.63
CA THR A 228 2.56 -16.14 -1.17
C THR A 228 3.46 -15.55 -2.24
N ILE A 229 4.66 -16.13 -2.38
CA ILE A 229 5.58 -15.84 -3.47
C ILE A 229 4.96 -16.36 -4.77
N ILE A 230 4.88 -15.49 -5.76
CA ILE A 230 4.35 -15.75 -7.10
C ILE A 230 5.46 -15.67 -8.13
N ASN A 231 5.29 -16.34 -9.28
CA ASN A 231 6.28 -16.37 -10.35
C ASN A 231 5.89 -15.53 -11.57
N GLU A 232 4.61 -15.21 -11.70
CA GLU A 232 4.07 -14.46 -12.83
C GLU A 232 3.35 -13.19 -12.38
N LEU A 233 3.46 -12.15 -13.18
CA LEU A 233 2.86 -10.85 -12.91
C LEU A 233 1.33 -10.92 -12.76
N LYS A 234 0.65 -11.80 -13.51
CA LYS A 234 -0.80 -11.99 -13.44
C LYS A 234 -1.30 -12.43 -12.06
N ASP A 235 -0.42 -13.08 -11.26
CA ASP A 235 -0.77 -13.62 -9.95
C ASP A 235 -0.59 -12.59 -8.81
N VAL A 236 -0.24 -11.33 -9.13
CA VAL A 236 -0.07 -10.26 -8.12
C VAL A 236 -1.35 -10.05 -7.32
N SER A 237 -2.52 -10.08 -7.97
CA SER A 237 -3.82 -9.96 -7.30
C SER A 237 -4.07 -11.08 -6.29
N LYS A 238 -3.59 -12.31 -6.58
CA LYS A 238 -3.67 -13.44 -5.65
C LYS A 238 -2.84 -13.16 -4.39
N SER A 239 -1.56 -12.81 -4.56
CA SER A 239 -0.67 -12.50 -3.43
C SER A 239 -1.19 -11.32 -2.59
N TYR A 240 -1.83 -10.32 -3.24
CA TYR A 240 -2.49 -9.21 -2.55
C TYR A 240 -3.69 -9.66 -1.69
N LYS A 241 -4.61 -10.46 -2.26
CA LYS A 241 -5.77 -11.01 -1.53
C LYS A 241 -5.32 -11.87 -0.33
N GLU A 242 -4.25 -12.63 -0.51
CA GLU A 242 -3.65 -13.43 0.54
C GLU A 242 -3.04 -12.58 1.67
N ALA A 243 -2.32 -11.50 1.32
CA ALA A 243 -1.79 -10.54 2.29
C ALA A 243 -2.92 -9.84 3.07
N GLY A 244 -4.00 -9.43 2.39
CA GLY A 244 -5.19 -8.88 3.03
C GLY A 244 -5.83 -9.85 4.03
N MET A 245 -6.01 -11.12 3.62
CA MET A 245 -6.50 -12.17 4.52
C MET A 245 -5.57 -12.36 5.73
N ALA A 246 -4.24 -12.26 5.53
CA ALA A 246 -3.31 -12.38 6.65
C ALA A 246 -3.47 -11.23 7.65
N LEU A 247 -3.75 -10.00 7.23
CA LEU A 247 -4.07 -8.89 8.13
C LEU A 247 -5.35 -9.16 8.93
N GLU A 248 -6.42 -9.61 8.26
CA GLU A 248 -7.71 -9.87 8.89
C GLU A 248 -7.63 -11.02 9.91
N VAL A 249 -7.05 -12.16 9.51
CA VAL A 249 -6.78 -13.31 10.40
C VAL A 249 -5.89 -12.90 11.57
N GLY A 250 -4.90 -12.06 11.30
CA GLY A 250 -4.00 -11.54 12.32
C GLY A 250 -4.69 -10.67 13.36
N ARG A 251 -5.69 -9.89 12.98
CA ARG A 251 -6.48 -9.10 13.95
C ARG A 251 -7.27 -9.97 14.93
N VAL A 252 -7.71 -11.13 14.46
CA VAL A 252 -8.52 -12.06 15.27
C VAL A 252 -7.63 -12.94 16.15
N PHE A 253 -6.61 -13.58 15.58
CA PHE A 253 -5.89 -14.68 16.23
C PHE A 253 -4.45 -14.36 16.64
N TYR A 254 -3.88 -13.26 16.12
CA TYR A 254 -2.46 -12.90 16.31
C TYR A 254 -2.30 -11.40 16.56
N ALA A 255 -3.11 -10.85 17.49
CA ALA A 255 -3.17 -9.41 17.75
C ALA A 255 -1.83 -8.80 18.22
N ASP A 256 -0.99 -9.60 18.85
CA ASP A 256 0.34 -9.26 19.35
C ASP A 256 1.41 -9.22 18.25
N LYS A 257 1.17 -9.89 17.11
CA LYS A 257 2.13 -9.94 16.01
C LYS A 257 2.05 -8.71 15.12
N ASN A 258 3.21 -8.16 14.79
CA ASN A 258 3.35 -7.06 13.83
C ASN A 258 3.64 -7.53 12.40
N ILE A 259 4.06 -8.79 12.22
CA ILE A 259 4.34 -9.40 10.93
C ILE A 259 3.51 -10.66 10.79
N LEU A 260 2.79 -10.78 9.68
CA LEU A 260 1.80 -11.82 9.40
C LEU A 260 2.09 -12.43 8.02
N ALA A 261 2.52 -13.67 8.03
CA ALA A 261 2.77 -14.44 6.82
C ALA A 261 1.54 -15.28 6.46
N TYR A 262 1.01 -15.14 5.24
CA TYR A 262 -0.16 -15.91 4.81
C TYR A 262 0.05 -17.43 4.92
N ASN A 263 1.25 -17.92 4.59
CA ASN A 263 1.60 -19.34 4.66
C ASN A 263 1.72 -19.88 6.09
N GLU A 264 1.78 -19.00 7.11
CA GLU A 264 1.90 -19.38 8.53
C GLU A 264 0.59 -19.25 9.33
N LEU A 265 -0.50 -18.84 8.69
CA LEU A 265 -1.79 -18.63 9.36
C LEU A 265 -2.44 -19.94 9.86
N GLY A 266 -2.00 -21.08 9.35
CA GLY A 266 -2.50 -22.38 9.77
C GLY A 266 -4.02 -22.50 9.69
N ILE A 267 -4.63 -23.04 10.76
CA ILE A 267 -6.07 -23.27 10.86
C ILE A 267 -6.87 -21.95 10.93
N GLY A 268 -6.28 -20.86 11.41
CA GLY A 268 -6.95 -19.55 11.50
C GLY A 268 -7.48 -19.08 10.15
N ARG A 269 -6.77 -19.39 9.06
CA ARG A 269 -7.20 -19.08 7.69
C ARG A 269 -8.47 -19.83 7.29
N LEU A 270 -8.63 -21.09 7.72
CA LEU A 270 -9.84 -21.88 7.44
C LEU A 270 -11.02 -21.37 8.24
N ILE A 271 -10.81 -21.11 9.54
CA ILE A 271 -11.86 -20.62 10.43
C ILE A 271 -12.39 -19.26 9.97
N HIS A 272 -11.50 -18.37 9.55
CA HIS A 272 -11.89 -17.05 9.06
C HIS A 272 -12.81 -17.08 7.82
N GLN A 273 -12.78 -18.17 7.04
CA GLN A 273 -13.64 -18.37 5.87
C GLN A 273 -14.95 -19.06 6.17
N LEU A 274 -15.20 -19.51 7.41
CA LEU A 274 -16.43 -20.19 7.75
C LEU A 274 -17.62 -19.21 7.80
N PRO A 275 -18.77 -19.57 7.22
CA PRO A 275 -19.99 -18.79 7.37
C PRO A 275 -20.45 -18.73 8.84
N ALA A 276 -21.01 -17.59 9.27
CA ALA A 276 -21.48 -17.39 10.63
C ALA A 276 -22.45 -18.50 11.10
N SER A 277 -23.36 -18.93 10.22
CA SER A 277 -24.32 -20.02 10.54
C SER A 277 -23.63 -21.34 10.86
N LEU A 278 -22.53 -21.67 10.19
CA LEU A 278 -21.76 -22.89 10.48
C LEU A 278 -20.99 -22.74 11.80
N CYS A 279 -20.46 -21.56 12.07
CA CYS A 279 -19.81 -21.24 13.34
C CYS A 279 -20.78 -21.39 14.52
N GLU A 280 -21.99 -20.81 14.41
CA GLU A 280 -23.03 -20.91 15.44
C GLU A 280 -23.47 -22.37 15.69
N MET A 281 -23.66 -23.12 14.63
CA MET A 281 -24.03 -24.54 14.73
C MET A 281 -22.95 -25.32 15.49
N PHE A 282 -21.70 -25.16 15.11
CA PHE A 282 -20.56 -25.85 15.73
C PHE A 282 -20.37 -25.46 17.21
N LEU A 283 -20.50 -24.17 17.54
CA LEU A 283 -20.40 -23.71 18.93
C LEU A 283 -21.55 -24.29 19.80
N ASN A 284 -22.77 -24.36 19.27
CA ASN A 284 -23.91 -24.96 19.98
C ASN A 284 -23.72 -26.46 20.23
N GLU A 285 -23.14 -27.19 19.27
CA GLU A 285 -22.82 -28.62 19.44
C GLU A 285 -21.74 -28.83 20.51
N VAL A 286 -20.68 -28.03 20.49
CA VAL A 286 -19.52 -28.21 21.38
C VAL A 286 -19.84 -27.75 22.82
N PHE A 287 -20.59 -26.67 22.98
CA PHE A 287 -20.87 -26.07 24.30
C PHE A 287 -22.29 -26.31 24.80
N GLU A 288 -23.11 -27.16 24.15
CA GLU A 288 -24.47 -27.51 24.54
C GLU A 288 -25.36 -26.28 24.84
N GLY A 289 -25.23 -25.23 24.04
CA GLY A 289 -25.97 -23.98 24.23
C GLY A 289 -25.35 -23.01 25.27
N ASN A 290 -24.24 -23.35 25.91
CA ASN A 290 -23.42 -22.43 26.66
C ASN A 290 -22.62 -21.56 25.69
N THR A 291 -22.38 -20.31 26.05
CA THR A 291 -21.55 -19.43 25.22
C THR A 291 -20.10 -19.43 25.71
N ALA A 292 -19.15 -19.22 24.77
CA ALA A 292 -17.73 -19.08 25.11
C ALA A 292 -17.46 -17.91 26.11
N ASP A 293 -18.36 -16.93 26.19
CA ASP A 293 -18.29 -15.78 27.12
C ASP A 293 -18.52 -16.16 28.58
N GLN A 294 -18.97 -17.39 28.87
CA GLN A 294 -19.17 -17.87 30.23
C GLN A 294 -17.88 -18.36 30.91
N PHE A 295 -16.77 -18.51 30.16
CA PHE A 295 -15.50 -18.88 30.76
C PHE A 295 -14.90 -17.70 31.50
N GLU A 296 -14.44 -17.95 32.72
CA GLU A 296 -13.69 -16.98 33.49
C GLU A 296 -12.33 -16.72 32.81
N GLU A 297 -11.81 -15.51 32.92
CA GLU A 297 -10.51 -15.15 32.33
C GLU A 297 -9.39 -16.09 32.79
N GLU A 298 -9.43 -16.51 34.06
CA GLU A 298 -8.49 -17.46 34.64
C GLU A 298 -8.57 -18.86 34.01
N GLU A 299 -9.76 -19.31 33.61
CA GLU A 299 -10.00 -20.58 32.92
C GLU A 299 -9.40 -20.53 31.51
N LEU A 300 -9.65 -19.43 30.78
CA LEU A 300 -9.11 -19.22 29.43
C LEU A 300 -7.57 -19.16 29.44
N ILE A 301 -6.98 -18.36 30.32
CA ILE A 301 -5.53 -18.28 30.49
C ILE A 301 -4.95 -19.68 30.79
N THR A 302 -5.63 -20.45 31.65
CA THR A 302 -5.18 -21.81 31.99
C THR A 302 -5.16 -22.72 30.77
N VAL A 303 -6.21 -22.72 29.95
CA VAL A 303 -6.30 -23.59 28.77
C VAL A 303 -5.31 -23.15 27.69
N TYR A 304 -5.23 -21.86 27.37
CA TYR A 304 -4.30 -21.38 26.37
C TYR A 304 -2.84 -21.68 26.77
N THR A 305 -2.47 -21.41 28.02
CA THR A 305 -1.13 -21.76 28.51
C THR A 305 -0.86 -23.27 28.46
N PHE A 306 -1.90 -24.09 28.70
CA PHE A 306 -1.82 -25.54 28.61
C PHE A 306 -1.59 -26.01 27.17
N PHE A 307 -2.25 -25.40 26.20
CA PHE A 307 -2.04 -25.68 24.77
C PHE A 307 -0.66 -25.24 24.30
N ASP A 308 -0.21 -24.07 24.73
CA ASP A 308 1.12 -23.54 24.38
C ASP A 308 2.25 -24.41 24.94
N ASN A 309 2.00 -25.10 26.05
CA ASN A 309 2.92 -26.07 26.65
C ASN A 309 2.71 -27.51 26.15
N ASN A 310 2.06 -27.70 24.99
CA ASN A 310 1.82 -29.00 24.38
C ASN A 310 1.16 -30.02 25.33
N LEU A 311 0.14 -29.59 26.07
CA LEU A 311 -0.62 -30.37 27.06
C LEU A 311 0.24 -30.89 28.24
N ASN A 312 1.34 -30.19 28.55
CA ASN A 312 2.23 -30.56 29.65
C ASN A 312 1.78 -29.91 30.97
N ILE A 313 1.17 -30.70 31.85
CA ILE A 313 0.66 -30.27 33.15
C ILE A 313 1.74 -29.61 34.01
N SER A 314 2.94 -30.20 34.07
CA SER A 314 4.00 -29.73 34.99
C SER A 314 4.56 -28.40 34.54
N GLU A 315 4.80 -28.23 33.23
CA GLU A 315 5.30 -27.00 32.66
C GLU A 315 4.26 -25.88 32.73
N THR A 316 3.00 -26.18 32.46
CA THR A 316 1.89 -25.22 32.58
C THR A 316 1.71 -24.73 34.01
N ALA A 317 1.75 -25.66 35.01
CA ALA A 317 1.66 -25.28 36.42
C ALA A 317 2.82 -24.36 36.83
N ARG A 318 4.04 -24.63 36.35
CA ARG A 318 5.21 -23.80 36.59
C ARG A 318 5.04 -22.39 35.97
N GLN A 319 4.58 -22.33 34.72
CA GLN A 319 4.39 -21.05 34.02
C GLN A 319 3.29 -20.20 34.62
N LEU A 320 2.21 -20.81 35.11
CA LEU A 320 1.11 -20.14 35.80
C LEU A 320 1.35 -19.88 37.29
N TYR A 321 2.52 -20.28 37.80
CA TYR A 321 2.87 -20.14 39.23
C TYR A 321 1.85 -20.80 40.19
N VAL A 322 1.26 -21.93 39.76
CA VAL A 322 0.29 -22.68 40.59
C VAL A 322 0.80 -24.09 40.90
N HIS A 323 0.21 -24.70 41.96
CA HIS A 323 0.51 -26.10 42.25
C HIS A 323 -0.13 -27.01 41.18
N ARG A 324 0.52 -28.12 40.85
CA ARG A 324 0.02 -29.10 39.88
C ARG A 324 -1.42 -29.51 40.11
N ASN A 325 -1.81 -29.76 41.38
CA ASN A 325 -3.17 -30.18 41.74
C ASN A 325 -4.18 -29.05 41.45
N THR A 326 -3.81 -27.82 41.64
CA THR A 326 -4.65 -26.65 41.32
C THR A 326 -4.91 -26.58 39.80
N LEU A 327 -3.87 -26.80 38.98
CA LEU A 327 -4.03 -26.85 37.53
C LEU A 327 -4.99 -28.01 37.13
N VAL A 328 -4.75 -29.21 37.66
CA VAL A 328 -5.65 -30.36 37.37
C VAL A 328 -7.10 -30.02 37.75
N TYR A 329 -7.34 -29.45 38.92
CA TYR A 329 -8.68 -29.05 39.33
C TYR A 329 -9.33 -28.04 38.37
N ARG A 330 -8.55 -27.05 37.86
CA ARG A 330 -9.05 -26.09 36.85
C ARG A 330 -9.44 -26.78 35.55
N LEU A 331 -8.62 -27.73 35.08
CA LEU A 331 -8.90 -28.49 33.85
C LEU A 331 -10.14 -29.40 34.03
N GLU A 332 -10.33 -30.01 35.22
CA GLU A 332 -11.53 -30.79 35.56
C GLU A 332 -12.79 -29.90 35.64
N LYS A 333 -12.70 -28.68 36.11
CA LYS A 333 -13.81 -27.72 36.10
C LYS A 333 -14.27 -27.42 34.65
N ILE A 334 -13.33 -27.27 33.73
CA ILE A 334 -13.60 -27.08 32.28
C ILE A 334 -14.26 -28.33 31.70
N GLN A 335 -13.73 -29.52 31.99
CA GLN A 335 -14.31 -30.79 31.56
C GLN A 335 -15.78 -30.97 32.05
N LYS A 336 -16.04 -30.65 33.29
CA LYS A 336 -17.40 -30.72 33.85
C LYS A 336 -18.40 -29.77 33.17
N ARG A 337 -17.90 -28.64 32.67
CA ARG A 337 -18.72 -27.61 32.03
C ARG A 337 -18.97 -27.91 30.55
N THR A 338 -17.99 -28.48 29.86
CA THR A 338 -18.03 -28.64 28.39
C THR A 338 -18.18 -30.11 27.94
N GLY A 339 -18.02 -31.06 28.87
CA GLY A 339 -17.93 -32.48 28.51
C GLY A 339 -16.56 -32.88 27.92
N LEU A 340 -15.71 -31.93 27.53
CA LEU A 340 -14.42 -32.14 26.86
C LEU A 340 -13.28 -32.23 27.88
N ASP A 341 -12.54 -33.32 27.88
CA ASP A 341 -11.28 -33.44 28.66
C ASP A 341 -10.09 -32.92 27.86
N VAL A 342 -9.75 -31.65 28.03
CA VAL A 342 -8.63 -30.99 27.31
C VAL A 342 -7.26 -31.63 27.54
N ARG A 343 -7.15 -32.67 28.39
CA ARG A 343 -5.94 -33.49 28.53
C ARG A 343 -5.88 -34.62 27.49
N VAL A 344 -6.99 -34.91 26.82
CA VAL A 344 -7.10 -35.83 25.69
C VAL A 344 -6.98 -35.05 24.40
N PHE A 345 -6.11 -35.48 23.51
CA PHE A 345 -5.75 -34.71 22.30
C PHE A 345 -6.97 -34.33 21.42
N GLU A 346 -7.89 -35.27 21.18
CA GLU A 346 -9.06 -35.02 20.34
C GLU A 346 -10.00 -33.98 20.97
N ASP A 347 -10.23 -34.04 22.27
CA ASP A 347 -11.07 -33.11 23.02
C ASP A 347 -10.38 -31.73 23.10
N ALA A 348 -9.03 -31.72 23.31
CA ALA A 348 -8.23 -30.50 23.30
C ALA A 348 -8.29 -29.78 21.96
N LEU A 349 -8.18 -30.55 20.85
CA LEU A 349 -8.29 -30.02 19.49
C LEU A 349 -9.68 -29.43 19.23
N THR A 350 -10.73 -30.15 19.60
CA THR A 350 -12.13 -29.68 19.47
C THR A 350 -12.36 -28.41 20.27
N PHE A 351 -11.91 -28.36 21.52
CA PHE A 351 -11.99 -27.16 22.35
C PHE A 351 -11.23 -25.99 21.78
N LYS A 352 -9.98 -26.21 21.31
CA LYS A 352 -9.17 -25.15 20.69
C LYS A 352 -9.84 -24.56 19.46
N ILE A 353 -10.37 -25.40 18.58
CA ILE A 353 -11.11 -24.95 17.40
C ILE A 353 -12.35 -24.16 17.80
N ALA A 354 -13.12 -24.64 18.79
CA ALA A 354 -14.32 -23.97 19.26
C ALA A 354 -14.01 -22.58 19.84
N MET A 355 -12.93 -22.43 20.59
CA MET A 355 -12.49 -21.12 21.07
C MET A 355 -12.09 -20.19 19.91
N MET A 356 -11.35 -20.67 18.92
CA MET A 356 -11.01 -19.87 17.73
C MET A 356 -12.26 -19.47 16.95
N VAL A 357 -13.23 -20.36 16.78
CA VAL A 357 -14.53 -20.05 16.14
C VAL A 357 -15.29 -18.98 16.94
N ALA A 358 -15.27 -19.04 18.26
CA ALA A 358 -15.89 -18.05 19.13
C ALA A 358 -15.24 -16.66 18.98
N ASP A 359 -13.91 -16.60 18.95
CA ASP A 359 -13.17 -15.34 18.73
C ASP A 359 -13.48 -14.74 17.35
N HIS A 360 -13.57 -15.58 16.33
CA HIS A 360 -13.97 -15.15 14.99
C HIS A 360 -15.40 -14.58 14.97
N MET A 361 -16.34 -15.23 15.63
CA MET A 361 -17.73 -14.76 15.74
C MET A 361 -17.82 -13.40 16.45
N LYS A 362 -17.10 -13.22 17.55
CA LYS A 362 -17.01 -11.93 18.26
C LYS A 362 -16.45 -10.83 17.34
N TYR A 363 -15.41 -11.13 16.58
CA TYR A 363 -14.84 -10.19 15.62
C TYR A 363 -15.87 -9.78 14.57
N MET A 364 -16.58 -10.73 13.95
CA MET A 364 -17.60 -10.44 12.94
C MET A 364 -18.74 -9.57 13.49
N GLN A 365 -19.20 -9.82 14.73
CA GLN A 365 -20.24 -9.04 15.39
C GLN A 365 -19.79 -7.62 15.66
N ASN A 366 -18.57 -7.41 16.18
CA ASN A 366 -18.00 -6.10 16.44
C ASN A 366 -17.77 -5.32 15.15
N TYR A 367 -17.27 -5.98 14.10
CA TYR A 367 -17.07 -5.37 12.79
C TYR A 367 -18.39 -4.89 12.16
N SER A 368 -19.44 -5.71 12.24
CA SER A 368 -20.78 -5.36 11.76
C SER A 368 -21.41 -4.20 12.55
N ALA A 369 -21.06 -4.03 13.82
CA ALA A 369 -21.55 -2.93 14.65
C ALA A 369 -20.82 -1.59 14.36
N MET A 370 -19.57 -1.62 13.92
CA MET A 370 -18.79 -0.41 13.54
C MET A 370 -19.21 0.22 12.20
N TYR A 371 -19.85 -0.57 11.33
CA TYR A 371 -20.26 -0.14 9.98
C TYR A 371 -21.78 0.04 9.81
N ARG A 372 -22.53 0.00 10.91
CA ARG A 372 -23.94 0.43 10.99
C ARG A 372 -24.05 1.82 11.61
#